data_954ae42d7e9766596ed4cfd30484f1ca
#
_entry.id   954ae42d7e9766596ed4cfd30484f1ca
#
_cell.length_a   1.000
_cell.length_b   1.000
_cell.length_c   1.000
_cell.angle_alpha   90.00
_cell.angle_beta   90.00
_cell.angle_gamma   90.00
#
_symmetry.space_group_name_H-M   'P 1'
#
loop_
_entity.id
_entity.type
_entity.pdbx_description
1 polymer ?
#
loop_
_entity_poly.entity_id
_entity_poly.type
_entity_poly.pdbx_seq_one_letter_code
_entity_poly.pdbx_strand_id
1 'polypeptide(L)'
;MKKIFFTLSLIFTLIVFAGCGEKKQPLKIYSIIHEEETKALTDLFTKRTGIPVVFLRASTGELVNRVIAEKNDPQADILLGGATNYHIQANKAGALESYKSPLAEKVPPYAKSADDTYTGFCVLTLGIGINKGRFESKFPGKKYPATWDDLLDPAFKGEIVLTNPVASSTAYLFVQNQLQRLGEEKGWDYLLKLAPLVGQFPDSGSAPAKLLGTGEYAVGVSYLHAVAKYGADGFDVATIAPPETVGDVDCIAIMKNSKNLDAAKKFVDFMLSAEAQELMSSIDFTIPVNPDAKGAKGSIPVSKLDLIDYDVAKAAEQKESVLSKWSLNVK
;
A
#
# COMPACT_ATOMS: atom_id res chain seq x y z
N MET A 1 25.32 -84.86 -35.50
CA MET A 1 26.00 -83.61 -35.19
C MET A 1 24.97 -82.51 -34.95
N LYS A 2 24.62 -82.28 -33.72
CA LYS A 2 23.60 -81.22 -33.33
C LYS A 2 24.36 -79.98 -32.86
N LYS A 3 24.18 -78.86 -33.59
CA LYS A 3 24.71 -77.54 -33.20
C LYS A 3 23.69 -76.92 -32.28
N ILE A 4 24.15 -76.62 -31.04
CA ILE A 4 23.41 -75.87 -30.02
C ILE A 4 23.72 -74.44 -30.25
N PHE A 5 22.73 -73.58 -30.56
CA PHE A 5 22.78 -72.13 -30.58
C PHE A 5 22.45 -71.60 -29.19
N PHE A 6 23.41 -70.96 -28.51
CA PHE A 6 23.22 -70.25 -27.25
C PHE A 6 22.84 -68.80 -27.58
N THR A 7 21.62 -68.43 -27.39
CA THR A 7 21.14 -67.06 -27.56
C THR A 7 21.28 -66.32 -26.20
N LEU A 8 22.26 -65.44 -26.11
CA LEU A 8 22.46 -64.59 -24.94
C LEU A 8 21.46 -63.42 -25.02
N SER A 9 20.43 -63.44 -24.20
CA SER A 9 19.43 -62.35 -24.07
C SER A 9 19.97 -61.28 -23.12
N LEU A 10 20.40 -60.14 -23.67
CA LEU A 10 20.87 -58.99 -22.93
C LEU A 10 19.61 -58.17 -22.50
N ILE A 11 19.18 -58.31 -21.23
CA ILE A 11 18.12 -57.49 -20.66
C ILE A 11 18.72 -56.14 -20.32
N PHE A 12 18.42 -55.15 -21.16
CA PHE A 12 18.73 -53.74 -20.90
C PHE A 12 17.63 -53.14 -20.03
N THR A 13 17.88 -53.11 -18.72
CA THR A 13 16.97 -52.49 -17.76
C THR A 13 17.05 -50.97 -17.93
N LEU A 14 16.10 -50.38 -18.67
CA LEU A 14 15.92 -48.93 -18.76
C LEU A 14 15.40 -48.43 -17.40
N ILE A 15 16.29 -47.88 -16.56
CA ILE A 15 15.88 -47.11 -15.39
C ILE A 15 15.36 -45.77 -15.91
N VAL A 16 14.07 -45.67 -16.13
CA VAL A 16 13.38 -44.41 -16.37
C VAL A 16 13.33 -43.68 -15.02
N PHE A 17 14.29 -42.76 -14.81
CA PHE A 17 14.14 -41.74 -13.80
C PHE A 17 12.96 -40.84 -14.23
N ALA A 18 11.76 -41.23 -13.87
CA ALA A 18 10.61 -40.35 -13.88
C ALA A 18 10.83 -39.32 -12.76
N GLY A 19 11.58 -38.25 -13.08
CA GLY A 19 11.59 -37.04 -12.30
C GLY A 19 10.22 -36.38 -12.40
N CYS A 20 9.23 -36.95 -11.70
CA CYS A 20 7.92 -36.33 -11.52
C CYS A 20 8.10 -35.20 -10.49
N GLY A 21 8.70 -34.09 -10.89
CA GLY A 21 8.58 -32.86 -10.16
C GLY A 21 7.12 -32.47 -10.21
N GLU A 22 6.38 -32.64 -9.11
CA GLU A 22 5.04 -32.09 -8.95
C GLU A 22 5.09 -30.63 -9.41
N LYS A 23 4.39 -30.31 -10.48
CA LYS A 23 4.22 -28.90 -10.91
C LYS A 23 3.50 -28.21 -9.77
N LYS A 24 4.23 -27.43 -8.97
CA LYS A 24 3.64 -26.63 -7.90
C LYS A 24 2.53 -25.78 -8.50
N GLN A 25 1.35 -25.86 -7.92
CA GLN A 25 0.25 -24.99 -8.32
C GLN A 25 0.65 -23.52 -8.11
N PRO A 26 0.32 -22.62 -9.06
CA PRO A 26 0.66 -21.22 -8.91
C PRO A 26 -0.09 -20.60 -7.72
N LEU A 27 0.63 -19.84 -6.90
CA LEU A 27 0.03 -18.96 -5.92
C LEU A 27 -0.74 -17.86 -6.65
N LYS A 28 -1.99 -17.63 -6.29
CA LYS A 28 -2.86 -16.64 -6.90
C LYS A 28 -3.03 -15.44 -5.99
N ILE A 29 -2.76 -14.25 -6.51
CA ILE A 29 -2.75 -13.00 -5.74
C ILE A 29 -3.75 -12.01 -6.32
N TYR A 30 -4.61 -11.44 -5.48
CA TYR A 30 -5.31 -10.20 -5.76
C TYR A 30 -4.45 -9.05 -5.26
N SER A 31 -3.96 -8.21 -6.17
CA SER A 31 -3.03 -7.14 -5.87
C SER A 31 -3.67 -5.76 -6.02
N ILE A 32 -3.58 -4.96 -4.97
CA ILE A 32 -4.00 -3.56 -4.92
C ILE A 32 -2.84 -2.63 -5.26
N ILE A 33 -1.60 -3.02 -4.90
CA ILE A 33 -0.40 -2.24 -5.22
C ILE A 33 -0.16 -2.18 -6.73
N HIS A 34 0.75 -1.31 -7.18
CA HIS A 34 0.98 -1.13 -8.61
C HIS A 34 1.55 -2.40 -9.28
N GLU A 35 1.31 -2.53 -10.57
CA GLU A 35 1.70 -3.73 -11.33
C GLU A 35 3.21 -3.96 -11.34
N GLU A 36 3.99 -2.88 -11.46
CA GLU A 36 5.46 -2.94 -11.44
C GLU A 36 6.01 -3.55 -10.15
N GLU A 37 5.52 -3.09 -9.00
CA GLU A 37 5.90 -3.60 -7.67
C GLU A 37 5.44 -5.03 -7.48
N THR A 38 4.17 -5.31 -7.83
CA THR A 38 3.62 -6.67 -7.74
C THR A 38 4.47 -7.63 -8.54
N LYS A 39 4.83 -7.26 -9.78
CA LYS A 39 5.65 -8.10 -10.64
C LYS A 39 7.05 -8.32 -10.05
N ALA A 40 7.72 -7.27 -9.60
CA ALA A 40 9.05 -7.38 -9.02
C ALA A 40 9.08 -8.29 -7.77
N LEU A 41 8.11 -8.13 -6.88
CA LEU A 41 7.97 -8.94 -5.66
C LEU A 41 7.66 -10.40 -5.99
N THR A 42 6.75 -10.66 -6.92
CA THR A 42 6.36 -12.03 -7.30
C THR A 42 7.46 -12.76 -8.07
N ASP A 43 8.22 -12.04 -8.91
CA ASP A 43 9.41 -12.60 -9.61
C ASP A 43 10.49 -12.97 -8.59
N LEU A 44 10.77 -12.09 -7.60
CA LEU A 44 11.75 -12.38 -6.54
C LEU A 44 11.31 -13.56 -5.68
N PHE A 45 10.03 -13.62 -5.28
CA PHE A 45 9.48 -14.75 -4.54
C PHE A 45 9.61 -16.06 -5.31
N THR A 46 9.24 -16.06 -6.59
CA THR A 46 9.36 -17.24 -7.47
C THR A 46 10.83 -17.68 -7.60
N LYS A 47 11.76 -16.74 -7.76
CA LYS A 47 13.21 -17.02 -7.80
C LYS A 47 13.72 -17.65 -6.50
N ARG A 48 13.21 -17.22 -5.33
CA ARG A 48 13.62 -17.72 -4.01
C ARG A 48 13.02 -19.07 -3.65
N THR A 49 11.80 -19.34 -4.06
CA THR A 49 11.01 -20.50 -3.57
C THR A 49 10.73 -21.56 -4.64
N GLY A 50 10.88 -21.20 -5.90
CA GLY A 50 10.45 -22.03 -7.03
C GLY A 50 8.90 -22.18 -7.11
N ILE A 51 8.13 -21.36 -6.39
CA ILE A 51 6.66 -21.35 -6.44
C ILE A 51 6.26 -20.34 -7.51
N PRO A 52 5.57 -20.75 -8.60
CA PRO A 52 5.07 -19.82 -9.59
C PRO A 52 3.95 -18.95 -8.99
N VAL A 53 3.85 -17.71 -9.44
CA VAL A 53 2.81 -16.76 -9.01
C VAL A 53 2.07 -16.24 -10.21
N VAL A 54 0.76 -16.08 -10.06
CA VAL A 54 -0.10 -15.32 -10.98
C VAL A 54 -0.86 -14.28 -10.16
N PHE A 55 -1.06 -13.10 -10.71
CA PHE A 55 -1.78 -12.06 -9.99
C PHE A 55 -2.81 -11.36 -10.89
N LEU A 56 -3.85 -10.85 -10.25
CA LEU A 56 -4.82 -9.92 -10.82
C LEU A 56 -4.69 -8.58 -10.09
N ARG A 57 -4.39 -7.52 -10.83
CA ARG A 57 -4.37 -6.16 -10.30
C ARG A 57 -5.69 -5.47 -10.60
N ALA A 58 -6.34 -4.92 -9.55
CA ALA A 58 -7.52 -4.09 -9.69
C ALA A 58 -7.61 -3.04 -8.57
N SER A 59 -8.68 -2.26 -8.56
CA SER A 59 -8.90 -1.25 -7.52
C SER A 59 -9.19 -1.89 -6.16
N THR A 60 -8.88 -1.16 -5.07
CA THR A 60 -9.09 -1.64 -3.69
C THR A 60 -10.53 -2.09 -3.46
N GLY A 61 -11.50 -1.24 -3.81
CA GLY A 61 -12.91 -1.55 -3.60
C GLY A 61 -13.39 -2.78 -4.38
N GLU A 62 -12.94 -2.94 -5.62
CA GLU A 62 -13.25 -4.10 -6.45
C GLU A 62 -12.71 -5.38 -5.84
N LEU A 63 -11.42 -5.42 -5.47
CA LEU A 63 -10.80 -6.63 -4.93
C LEU A 63 -11.33 -6.99 -3.55
N VAL A 64 -11.57 -6.03 -2.67
CA VAL A 64 -12.13 -6.30 -1.33
C VAL A 64 -13.57 -6.84 -1.44
N ASN A 65 -14.41 -6.25 -2.30
CA ASN A 65 -15.75 -6.78 -2.54
C ASN A 65 -15.70 -8.21 -3.12
N ARG A 66 -14.73 -8.46 -4.02
CA ARG A 66 -14.53 -9.78 -4.61
C ARG A 66 -14.08 -10.81 -3.57
N VAL A 67 -13.10 -10.47 -2.72
CA VAL A 67 -12.65 -11.32 -1.59
C VAL A 67 -13.83 -11.69 -0.68
N ILE A 68 -14.68 -10.73 -0.35
CA ILE A 68 -15.87 -10.97 0.48
C ILE A 68 -16.88 -11.88 -0.21
N ALA A 69 -17.14 -11.67 -1.50
CA ALA A 69 -18.07 -12.49 -2.28
C ALA A 69 -17.58 -13.93 -2.46
N GLU A 70 -16.28 -14.12 -2.61
CA GLU A 70 -15.63 -15.42 -2.88
C GLU A 70 -15.22 -16.17 -1.59
N LYS A 71 -15.54 -15.71 -0.40
CA LYS A 71 -15.03 -16.24 0.89
C LYS A 71 -15.25 -17.76 1.09
N ASN A 72 -16.28 -18.35 0.46
CA ASN A 72 -16.59 -19.78 0.56
C ASN A 72 -15.89 -20.62 -0.50
N ASP A 73 -15.49 -20.02 -1.64
CA ASP A 73 -14.72 -20.64 -2.71
C ASP A 73 -13.77 -19.63 -3.35
N PRO A 74 -12.66 -19.29 -2.67
CA PRO A 74 -11.74 -18.24 -3.10
C PRO A 74 -11.08 -18.58 -4.44
N GLN A 75 -11.00 -17.58 -5.31
CA GLN A 75 -10.33 -17.70 -6.61
C GLN A 75 -8.88 -17.22 -6.55
N ALA A 76 -8.48 -16.61 -5.43
CA ALA A 76 -7.11 -16.26 -5.10
C ALA A 76 -6.74 -16.76 -3.69
N ASP A 77 -5.47 -16.71 -3.35
CA ASP A 77 -4.91 -17.17 -2.08
C ASP A 77 -4.56 -15.98 -1.17
N ILE A 78 -4.17 -14.86 -1.78
CA ILE A 78 -3.65 -13.66 -1.08
C ILE A 78 -4.41 -12.43 -1.55
N LEU A 79 -4.69 -11.53 -0.60
CA LEU A 79 -4.99 -10.12 -0.82
C LEU A 79 -3.75 -9.33 -0.47
N LEU A 80 -3.13 -8.66 -1.46
CA LEU A 80 -1.89 -7.89 -1.33
C LEU A 80 -2.16 -6.41 -1.50
N GLY A 81 -1.78 -5.62 -0.50
CA GLY A 81 -1.95 -4.16 -0.49
C GLY A 81 -3.32 -3.72 0.01
N GLY A 82 -3.50 -2.42 0.03
CA GLY A 82 -4.67 -1.75 0.58
C GLY A 82 -4.53 -1.44 2.07
N ALA A 83 -5.02 -0.26 2.43
CA ALA A 83 -4.96 0.26 3.79
C ALA A 83 -5.75 -0.61 4.77
N THR A 84 -5.41 -0.50 6.05
CA THR A 84 -5.92 -1.33 7.16
C THR A 84 -7.44 -1.44 7.20
N ASN A 85 -8.17 -0.35 6.95
CA ASN A 85 -9.64 -0.34 6.99
C ASN A 85 -10.29 -1.34 6.01
N TYR A 86 -9.68 -1.63 4.89
CA TYR A 86 -10.17 -2.59 3.89
C TYR A 86 -9.97 -4.03 4.35
N HIS A 87 -8.85 -4.31 5.00
CA HIS A 87 -8.59 -5.61 5.63
C HIS A 87 -9.52 -5.84 6.83
N ILE A 88 -9.81 -4.81 7.63
CA ILE A 88 -10.84 -4.87 8.69
C ILE A 88 -12.21 -5.22 8.08
N GLN A 89 -12.59 -4.62 6.96
CA GLN A 89 -13.85 -4.92 6.27
C GLN A 89 -13.91 -6.38 5.81
N ALA A 90 -12.87 -6.89 5.16
CA ALA A 90 -12.79 -8.28 4.72
C ALA A 90 -12.78 -9.26 5.91
N ASN A 91 -12.09 -8.92 7.00
CA ASN A 91 -12.05 -9.72 8.22
C ASN A 91 -13.42 -9.80 8.92
N LYS A 92 -14.09 -8.67 9.10
CA LYS A 92 -15.47 -8.63 9.65
C LYS A 92 -16.46 -9.48 8.83
N ALA A 93 -16.25 -9.60 7.53
CA ALA A 93 -17.04 -10.47 6.66
C ALA A 93 -16.66 -11.96 6.76
N GLY A 94 -15.62 -12.31 7.53
CA GLY A 94 -15.12 -13.67 7.68
C GLY A 94 -14.41 -14.21 6.43
N ALA A 95 -13.79 -13.32 5.64
CA ALA A 95 -13.15 -13.65 4.37
C ALA A 95 -11.63 -13.86 4.46
N LEU A 96 -11.02 -13.66 5.64
CA LEU A 96 -9.59 -13.80 5.88
C LEU A 96 -9.26 -14.98 6.77
N GLU A 97 -8.10 -15.59 6.55
CA GLU A 97 -7.52 -16.68 7.34
C GLU A 97 -6.54 -16.09 8.36
N SER A 98 -6.57 -16.60 9.59
CA SER A 98 -5.59 -16.22 10.61
C SER A 98 -4.24 -16.90 10.35
N TYR A 99 -3.18 -16.11 10.30
CA TYR A 99 -1.81 -16.62 10.21
C TYR A 99 -0.81 -15.69 10.89
N LYS A 100 -0.23 -16.18 11.98
CA LYS A 100 0.87 -15.50 12.67
C LYS A 100 2.20 -15.85 12.02
N SER A 101 2.72 -14.95 11.19
CA SER A 101 4.06 -15.10 10.62
C SER A 101 5.13 -15.05 11.71
N PRO A 102 6.20 -15.88 11.63
CA PRO A 102 7.36 -15.76 12.52
C PRO A 102 8.02 -14.37 12.48
N LEU A 103 7.89 -13.65 11.35
CA LEU A 103 8.43 -12.29 11.20
C LEU A 103 7.51 -11.20 11.75
N ALA A 104 6.26 -11.53 12.10
CA ALA A 104 5.30 -10.57 12.65
C ALA A 104 5.73 -10.00 14.02
N GLU A 105 6.66 -10.65 14.73
CA GLU A 105 7.22 -10.11 15.98
C GLU A 105 8.04 -8.83 15.75
N LYS A 106 8.65 -8.68 14.57
CA LYS A 106 9.41 -7.49 14.19
C LYS A 106 8.51 -6.34 13.72
N VAL A 107 7.26 -6.64 13.37
CA VAL A 107 6.30 -5.64 12.88
C VAL A 107 5.67 -4.92 14.07
N PRO A 108 5.61 -3.57 14.05
CA PRO A 108 5.02 -2.78 15.12
C PRO A 108 3.55 -3.17 15.41
N PRO A 109 3.07 -3.04 16.65
CA PRO A 109 1.70 -3.41 17.02
C PRO A 109 0.62 -2.74 16.17
N TYR A 110 0.79 -1.46 15.80
CA TYR A 110 -0.18 -0.73 14.99
C TYR A 110 -0.33 -1.26 13.55
N ALA A 111 0.64 -2.06 13.09
CA ALA A 111 0.64 -2.65 11.76
C ALA A 111 0.18 -4.13 11.75
N LYS A 112 -0.51 -4.59 12.78
CA LYS A 112 -1.01 -5.98 12.89
C LYS A 112 -2.44 -6.00 13.37
N SER A 113 -3.23 -6.96 12.86
CA SER A 113 -4.52 -7.29 13.48
C SER A 113 -4.32 -8.06 14.78
N ALA A 114 -5.25 -7.87 15.73
CA ALA A 114 -5.20 -8.57 17.02
C ALA A 114 -5.42 -10.10 16.89
N ASP A 115 -6.05 -10.54 15.79
CA ASP A 115 -6.38 -11.92 15.49
C ASP A 115 -5.51 -12.55 14.39
N ASP A 116 -4.40 -11.90 14.06
CA ASP A 116 -3.42 -12.33 13.04
C ASP A 116 -4.02 -12.56 11.63
N THR A 117 -5.13 -11.89 11.28
CA THR A 117 -5.78 -12.04 9.96
C THR A 117 -5.17 -11.19 8.86
N TYR A 118 -4.45 -10.13 9.23
CA TYR A 118 -3.65 -9.32 8.30
C TYR A 118 -2.43 -8.71 9.01
N THR A 119 -1.41 -8.40 8.21
CA THR A 119 -0.19 -7.75 8.69
C THR A 119 0.26 -6.69 7.68
N GLY A 120 0.62 -5.50 8.16
CA GLY A 120 1.20 -4.44 7.35
C GLY A 120 2.63 -4.76 6.93
N PHE A 121 3.02 -4.35 5.73
CA PHE A 121 4.37 -4.54 5.20
C PHE A 121 5.06 -3.21 4.81
N CYS A 122 4.32 -2.12 4.68
CA CYS A 122 4.89 -0.78 4.54
C CYS A 122 3.97 0.28 5.16
N VAL A 123 4.56 1.42 5.54
CA VAL A 123 3.82 2.56 6.09
C VAL A 123 3.44 3.51 4.97
N LEU A 124 2.18 3.89 4.97
CA LEU A 124 1.61 4.93 4.13
C LEU A 124 1.44 6.19 4.98
N THR A 125 2.23 7.21 4.70
CA THR A 125 2.19 8.47 5.46
C THR A 125 1.82 9.60 4.53
N LEU A 126 0.85 10.42 4.96
CA LEU A 126 0.50 11.65 4.28
C LEU A 126 1.53 12.74 4.56
N GLY A 127 1.67 13.64 3.61
CA GLY A 127 2.49 14.82 3.77
C GLY A 127 2.16 15.92 2.78
N ILE A 128 2.95 16.97 2.85
CA ILE A 128 2.87 18.11 1.95
C ILE A 128 3.93 17.92 0.86
N GLY A 129 3.49 17.90 -0.38
CA GLY A 129 4.35 17.96 -1.55
C GLY A 129 4.47 19.40 -2.05
N ILE A 130 5.65 19.77 -2.52
CA ILE A 130 5.95 21.09 -3.09
C ILE A 130 6.55 20.91 -4.47
N ASN A 131 6.05 21.61 -5.47
CA ASN A 131 6.85 21.91 -6.66
C ASN A 131 7.68 23.16 -6.37
N LYS A 132 9.00 23.02 -6.27
CA LYS A 132 9.90 24.10 -5.80
C LYS A 132 9.91 25.28 -6.77
N GLY A 133 10.09 25.02 -8.07
CA GLY A 133 10.15 26.10 -9.06
C GLY A 133 8.85 26.91 -9.14
N ARG A 134 7.69 26.23 -9.14
CA ARG A 134 6.40 26.94 -9.12
C ARG A 134 6.19 27.70 -7.80
N PHE A 135 6.53 27.08 -6.67
CA PHE A 135 6.37 27.71 -5.37
C PHE A 135 7.20 29.01 -5.27
N GLU A 136 8.47 28.97 -5.66
CA GLU A 136 9.36 30.13 -5.64
C GLU A 136 8.89 31.24 -6.59
N SER A 137 8.34 30.86 -7.74
CA SER A 137 7.76 31.79 -8.71
C SER A 137 6.49 32.47 -8.22
N LYS A 138 5.59 31.72 -7.56
CA LYS A 138 4.30 32.22 -7.07
C LYS A 138 4.40 32.95 -5.73
N PHE A 139 5.36 32.54 -4.89
CA PHE A 139 5.50 33.00 -3.51
C PHE A 139 6.95 33.40 -3.23
N PRO A 140 7.52 34.39 -3.93
CA PRO A 140 8.93 34.74 -3.79
C PRO A 140 9.28 35.10 -2.34
N GLY A 141 10.29 34.43 -1.79
CA GLY A 141 10.76 34.64 -0.41
C GLY A 141 9.91 34.01 0.68
N LYS A 142 8.79 33.35 0.35
CA LYS A 142 7.97 32.63 1.33
C LYS A 142 8.61 31.28 1.67
N LYS A 143 8.49 30.86 2.92
CA LYS A 143 8.91 29.53 3.34
C LYS A 143 7.86 28.48 2.91
N TYR A 144 8.31 27.26 2.66
CA TYR A 144 7.41 26.14 2.42
C TYR A 144 6.54 25.87 3.66
N PRO A 145 5.26 25.49 3.48
CA PRO A 145 4.41 25.08 4.59
C PRO A 145 5.04 23.87 5.30
N ALA A 146 5.23 23.97 6.61
CA ALA A 146 5.87 22.95 7.45
C ALA A 146 4.87 22.17 8.32
N THR A 147 3.69 22.77 8.54
CA THR A 147 2.60 22.21 9.34
C THR A 147 1.32 22.12 8.50
N TRP A 148 0.37 21.31 8.96
CA TRP A 148 -0.96 21.27 8.33
C TRP A 148 -1.66 22.63 8.36
N ASP A 149 -1.48 23.40 9.45
CA ASP A 149 -2.13 24.70 9.61
C ASP A 149 -1.55 25.77 8.67
N ASP A 150 -0.30 25.63 8.23
CA ASP A 150 0.29 26.52 7.22
C ASP A 150 -0.44 26.45 5.87
N LEU A 151 -1.15 25.36 5.58
CA LEU A 151 -1.98 25.25 4.36
C LEU A 151 -3.17 26.21 4.35
N LEU A 152 -3.55 26.76 5.50
CA LEU A 152 -4.65 27.73 5.62
C LEU A 152 -4.22 29.15 5.22
N ASP A 153 -2.96 29.38 4.83
CA ASP A 153 -2.51 30.69 4.36
C ASP A 153 -3.28 31.09 3.08
N PRO A 154 -4.04 32.20 3.11
CA PRO A 154 -4.81 32.67 1.96
C PRO A 154 -3.99 32.89 0.69
N ALA A 155 -2.68 33.11 0.84
CA ALA A 155 -1.78 33.27 -0.30
C ALA A 155 -1.74 32.03 -1.21
N PHE A 156 -2.00 30.84 -0.65
CA PHE A 156 -2.00 29.58 -1.42
C PHE A 156 -3.29 29.33 -2.20
N LYS A 157 -4.25 30.24 -2.17
CA LYS A 157 -5.53 30.06 -2.88
C LYS A 157 -5.33 29.74 -4.36
N GLY A 158 -5.90 28.60 -4.79
CA GLY A 158 -5.81 28.12 -6.16
C GLY A 158 -4.50 27.38 -6.50
N GLU A 159 -3.52 27.35 -5.59
CA GLU A 159 -2.22 26.69 -5.80
C GLU A 159 -2.06 25.40 -4.96
N ILE A 160 -3.10 25.01 -4.24
CA ILE A 160 -3.16 23.74 -3.50
C ILE A 160 -3.91 22.70 -4.34
N VAL A 161 -3.37 21.48 -4.43
CA VAL A 161 -4.10 20.31 -4.94
C VAL A 161 -4.32 19.29 -3.83
N LEU A 162 -5.56 18.84 -3.67
CA LEU A 162 -6.00 17.84 -2.71
C LEU A 162 -7.00 16.90 -3.40
N THR A 163 -6.83 15.60 -3.25
CA THR A 163 -7.74 14.62 -3.86
C THR A 163 -9.15 14.69 -3.26
N ASN A 164 -10.16 14.35 -4.06
CA ASN A 164 -11.55 14.25 -3.61
C ASN A 164 -11.73 13.06 -2.63
N PRO A 165 -12.12 13.29 -1.38
CA PRO A 165 -12.26 12.21 -0.38
C PRO A 165 -13.39 11.23 -0.69
N VAL A 166 -14.37 11.62 -1.50
CA VAL A 166 -15.44 10.71 -1.93
C VAL A 166 -14.91 9.64 -2.90
N ALA A 167 -13.93 10.00 -3.75
CA ALA A 167 -13.36 9.12 -4.75
C ALA A 167 -12.06 8.42 -4.30
N SER A 168 -11.37 8.97 -3.31
CA SER A 168 -10.02 8.55 -2.95
C SER A 168 -9.86 8.24 -1.47
N SER A 169 -9.32 7.06 -1.17
CA SER A 169 -8.93 6.68 0.20
C SER A 169 -7.81 7.56 0.76
N THR A 170 -6.88 8.03 -0.08
CA THR A 170 -5.81 8.97 0.32
C THR A 170 -6.39 10.27 0.89
N ALA A 171 -7.39 10.82 0.20
CA ALA A 171 -8.03 12.05 0.68
C ALA A 171 -8.95 11.79 1.88
N TYR A 172 -9.61 10.64 1.95
CA TYR A 172 -10.36 10.26 3.14
C TYR A 172 -9.44 10.14 4.36
N LEU A 173 -8.24 9.58 4.18
CA LEU A 173 -7.22 9.51 5.23
C LEU A 173 -6.79 10.91 5.70
N PHE A 174 -6.66 11.89 4.76
CA PHE A 174 -6.38 13.28 5.13
C PHE A 174 -7.53 13.91 5.94
N VAL A 175 -8.78 13.69 5.54
CA VAL A 175 -9.94 14.16 6.30
C VAL A 175 -9.91 13.59 7.72
N GLN A 176 -9.70 12.29 7.85
CA GLN A 176 -9.60 11.61 9.15
C GLN A 176 -8.41 12.11 9.99
N ASN A 177 -7.28 12.40 9.35
CA ASN A 177 -6.15 13.00 10.05
C ASN A 177 -6.56 14.32 10.73
N GLN A 178 -7.25 15.21 10.01
CA GLN A 178 -7.67 16.48 10.57
C GLN A 178 -8.73 16.31 11.69
N LEU A 179 -9.67 15.39 11.49
CA LEU A 179 -10.71 15.11 12.49
C LEU A 179 -10.14 14.48 13.77
N GLN A 180 -9.13 13.62 13.64
CA GLN A 180 -8.58 12.92 14.80
C GLN A 180 -7.51 13.75 15.53
N ARG A 181 -6.68 14.54 14.83
CA ARG A 181 -5.71 15.43 15.51
C ARG A 181 -6.36 16.62 16.20
N LEU A 182 -7.43 17.19 15.65
CA LEU A 182 -8.05 18.43 16.19
C LEU A 182 -9.33 18.17 16.99
N GLY A 183 -9.90 16.96 16.90
CA GLY A 183 -11.27 16.68 17.30
C GLY A 183 -12.26 17.07 16.21
N GLU A 184 -13.47 16.53 16.31
CA GLU A 184 -14.46 16.62 15.21
C GLU A 184 -14.83 18.07 14.84
N GLU A 185 -15.14 18.92 15.81
CA GLU A 185 -15.57 20.29 15.56
C GLU A 185 -14.49 21.13 14.89
N LYS A 186 -13.29 21.18 15.50
CA LYS A 186 -12.16 21.94 14.96
C LYS A 186 -11.61 21.35 13.68
N GLY A 187 -11.65 20.02 13.53
CA GLY A 187 -11.24 19.35 12.31
C GLY A 187 -12.12 19.73 11.13
N TRP A 188 -13.44 19.79 11.31
CA TRP A 188 -14.34 20.29 10.28
C TRP A 188 -14.14 21.78 10.00
N ASP A 189 -13.94 22.61 11.01
CA ASP A 189 -13.62 24.04 10.84
C ASP A 189 -12.35 24.22 9.98
N TYR A 190 -11.30 23.44 10.25
CA TYR A 190 -10.09 23.40 9.45
C TYR A 190 -10.37 23.02 7.98
N LEU A 191 -11.09 21.90 7.75
CA LEU A 191 -11.38 21.42 6.41
C LEU A 191 -12.22 22.40 5.60
N LEU A 192 -13.19 23.05 6.21
CA LEU A 192 -14.03 24.07 5.58
C LEU A 192 -13.27 25.37 5.27
N LYS A 193 -12.23 25.70 6.04
CA LYS A 193 -11.33 26.82 5.75
C LYS A 193 -10.33 26.48 4.63
N LEU A 194 -9.87 25.23 4.58
CA LEU A 194 -8.92 24.77 3.56
C LEU A 194 -9.59 24.63 2.18
N ALA A 195 -10.78 24.07 2.12
CA ALA A 195 -11.46 23.74 0.87
C ALA A 195 -11.52 24.90 -0.15
N PRO A 196 -11.87 26.15 0.23
CA PRO A 196 -11.86 27.30 -0.71
C PRO A 196 -10.48 27.73 -1.22
N LEU A 197 -9.41 27.25 -0.60
CA LEU A 197 -8.04 27.51 -1.02
C LEU A 197 -7.53 26.47 -2.02
N VAL A 198 -8.17 25.31 -2.09
CA VAL A 198 -7.82 24.23 -3.01
C VAL A 198 -8.21 24.62 -4.44
N GLY A 199 -7.27 24.50 -5.36
CA GLY A 199 -7.48 24.81 -6.78
C GLY A 199 -8.16 23.68 -7.54
N GLN A 200 -7.92 22.41 -7.10
CA GLN A 200 -8.52 21.22 -7.73
C GLN A 200 -8.63 20.05 -6.75
N PHE A 201 -9.73 19.30 -6.92
CA PHE A 201 -9.98 18.03 -6.25
C PHE A 201 -10.05 16.88 -7.26
N PRO A 202 -8.92 16.35 -7.77
CA PRO A 202 -8.94 15.19 -8.66
C PRO A 202 -9.43 13.92 -7.93
N ASP A 203 -9.98 12.96 -8.69
CA ASP A 203 -10.52 11.71 -8.10
C ASP A 203 -9.44 10.66 -7.80
N SER A 204 -8.29 10.71 -8.46
CA SER A 204 -7.20 9.75 -8.25
C SER A 204 -6.29 10.17 -7.11
N GLY A 205 -6.05 9.27 -6.13
CA GLY A 205 -5.16 9.50 -4.99
C GLY A 205 -3.71 9.81 -5.35
N SER A 206 -3.23 9.37 -6.52
CA SER A 206 -1.89 9.66 -7.03
C SER A 206 -1.81 10.97 -7.84
N ALA A 207 -2.95 11.58 -8.20
CA ALA A 207 -2.96 12.78 -9.02
C ALA A 207 -2.22 13.97 -8.40
N PRO A 208 -2.31 14.28 -7.10
CA PRO A 208 -1.57 15.39 -6.52
C PRO A 208 -0.05 15.28 -6.72
N ALA A 209 0.53 14.11 -6.51
CA ALA A 209 1.96 13.91 -6.73
C ALA A 209 2.36 14.15 -8.20
N LYS A 210 1.54 13.68 -9.14
CA LYS A 210 1.74 13.93 -10.58
C LYS A 210 1.67 15.43 -10.90
N LEU A 211 0.61 16.11 -10.44
CA LEU A 211 0.37 17.53 -10.73
C LEU A 211 1.45 18.44 -10.10
N LEU A 212 2.01 18.03 -8.97
CA LEU A 212 3.21 18.66 -8.40
C LEU A 212 4.43 18.40 -9.29
N GLY A 213 4.66 17.15 -9.71
CA GLY A 213 5.77 16.80 -10.60
C GLY A 213 5.76 17.64 -11.88
N THR A 214 4.61 17.75 -12.54
CA THR A 214 4.46 18.53 -13.78
C THR A 214 4.42 20.05 -13.57
N GLY A 215 4.40 20.54 -12.32
CA GLY A 215 4.39 21.98 -12.01
C GLY A 215 3.05 22.67 -12.24
N GLU A 216 1.95 21.91 -12.24
CA GLU A 216 0.61 22.50 -12.37
C GLU A 216 0.11 23.12 -11.06
N TYR A 217 0.63 22.66 -9.91
CA TYR A 217 0.35 23.21 -8.59
C TYR A 217 1.63 23.41 -7.81
N ALA A 218 1.64 24.39 -6.91
CA ALA A 218 2.79 24.70 -6.05
C ALA A 218 2.83 23.83 -4.80
N VAL A 219 1.66 23.50 -4.24
CA VAL A 219 1.48 22.80 -2.97
C VAL A 219 0.46 21.67 -3.16
N GLY A 220 0.64 20.55 -2.51
CA GLY A 220 -0.35 19.47 -2.56
C GLY A 220 -0.27 18.53 -1.37
N VAL A 221 -1.36 17.84 -1.09
CA VAL A 221 -1.40 16.77 -0.08
C VAL A 221 -1.42 15.43 -0.81
N SER A 222 -0.46 14.58 -0.46
CA SER A 222 -0.31 13.24 -1.04
C SER A 222 0.43 12.31 -0.07
N TYR A 223 0.56 11.04 -0.41
CA TYR A 223 1.52 10.19 0.24
C TYR A 223 2.95 10.70 0.01
N LEU A 224 3.76 10.73 1.05
CA LEU A 224 5.16 11.19 0.98
C LEU A 224 5.98 10.39 -0.05
N HIS A 225 5.81 9.08 -0.08
CA HIS A 225 6.52 8.20 -1.02
C HIS A 225 6.18 8.54 -2.48
N ALA A 226 4.91 8.83 -2.77
CA ALA A 226 4.49 9.17 -4.13
C ALA A 226 5.13 10.45 -4.66
N VAL A 227 5.30 11.48 -3.80
CA VAL A 227 6.01 12.70 -4.17
C VAL A 227 7.51 12.47 -4.26
N ALA A 228 8.09 11.68 -3.33
CA ALA A 228 9.51 11.33 -3.32
C ALA A 228 9.94 10.59 -4.60
N LYS A 229 9.08 9.71 -5.14
CA LYS A 229 9.31 9.03 -6.42
C LYS A 229 9.48 10.02 -7.56
N TYR A 230 8.62 11.04 -7.68
CA TYR A 230 8.80 12.10 -8.67
C TYR A 230 10.12 12.85 -8.50
N GLY A 231 10.54 13.11 -7.25
CA GLY A 231 11.85 13.71 -6.98
C GLY A 231 13.02 12.85 -7.45
N ALA A 232 12.93 11.53 -7.27
CA ALA A 232 13.93 10.58 -7.76
C ALA A 232 13.97 10.48 -9.30
N ASP A 233 12.81 10.65 -9.94
CA ASP A 233 12.69 10.69 -11.40
C ASP A 233 13.15 12.04 -12.00
N GLY A 234 13.70 12.95 -11.16
CA GLY A 234 14.31 14.20 -11.60
C GLY A 234 13.38 15.41 -11.63
N PHE A 235 12.14 15.29 -11.17
CA PHE A 235 11.24 16.43 -11.05
C PHE A 235 11.62 17.31 -9.84
N ASP A 236 11.42 18.63 -9.99
CA ASP A 236 11.81 19.61 -8.97
C ASP A 236 10.77 19.71 -7.84
N VAL A 237 10.64 18.63 -7.08
CA VAL A 237 9.71 18.53 -5.97
C VAL A 237 10.43 18.36 -4.63
N ALA A 238 9.72 18.67 -3.54
CA ALA A 238 10.13 18.38 -2.18
C ALA A 238 8.98 17.73 -1.41
N THR A 239 9.33 16.92 -0.41
CA THR A 239 8.40 16.29 0.53
C THR A 239 8.59 16.86 1.92
N ILE A 240 7.49 17.16 2.60
CA ILE A 240 7.47 17.64 3.98
C ILE A 240 6.54 16.73 4.76
N ALA A 241 7.06 16.16 5.85
CA ALA A 241 6.25 15.43 6.83
C ALA A 241 5.82 16.43 7.92
N PRO A 242 4.58 16.90 7.89
CA PRO A 242 4.09 17.79 8.95
C PRO A 242 4.01 17.04 10.29
N PRO A 243 4.17 17.71 11.43
CA PRO A 243 3.85 17.09 12.72
C PRO A 243 2.37 16.69 12.77
N GLU A 244 2.06 15.73 13.64
CA GLU A 244 0.72 15.17 13.82
C GLU A 244 0.13 14.64 12.50
N THR A 245 0.98 13.99 11.66
CA THR A 245 0.49 13.34 10.46
C THR A 245 -0.03 11.93 10.75
N VAL A 246 -0.82 11.40 9.84
CA VAL A 246 -1.33 10.04 9.93
C VAL A 246 -0.39 9.05 9.27
N GLY A 247 -0.19 7.92 9.94
CA GLY A 247 0.40 6.73 9.34
C GLY A 247 -0.64 5.62 9.29
N ASP A 248 -0.87 5.06 8.11
CA ASP A 248 -1.58 3.80 7.90
C ASP A 248 -0.60 2.80 7.29
N VAL A 249 -1.00 1.58 7.07
CA VAL A 249 -0.15 0.56 6.49
C VAL A 249 -0.84 -0.11 5.31
N ASP A 250 -0.06 -0.45 4.29
CA ASP A 250 -0.50 -1.45 3.33
C ASP A 250 -0.35 -2.84 3.93
N CYS A 251 -1.41 -3.62 3.84
CA CYS A 251 -1.50 -4.91 4.49
C CYS A 251 -1.47 -6.06 3.49
N ILE A 252 -1.10 -7.23 4.00
CA ILE A 252 -1.24 -8.52 3.33
C ILE A 252 -2.12 -9.44 4.18
N ALA A 253 -2.98 -10.21 3.52
CA ALA A 253 -3.81 -11.21 4.17
C ALA A 253 -3.92 -12.47 3.32
N ILE A 254 -4.13 -13.62 3.99
CA ILE A 254 -4.49 -14.88 3.34
C ILE A 254 -6.00 -14.95 3.23
N MET A 255 -6.52 -15.33 2.07
CA MET A 255 -7.96 -15.53 1.90
C MET A 255 -8.43 -16.77 2.64
N LYS A 256 -9.60 -16.67 3.28
CA LYS A 256 -10.24 -17.81 3.96
C LYS A 256 -10.45 -18.95 2.95
N ASN A 257 -10.19 -20.19 3.39
CA ASN A 257 -10.29 -21.37 2.54
C ASN A 257 -9.35 -21.39 1.30
N SER A 258 -8.20 -20.66 1.38
CA SER A 258 -7.17 -20.72 0.35
C SER A 258 -6.81 -22.15 -0.01
N LYS A 259 -6.78 -22.44 -1.32
CA LYS A 259 -6.45 -23.80 -1.85
C LYS A 259 -4.94 -24.07 -1.85
N ASN A 260 -4.12 -23.05 -1.59
CA ASN A 260 -2.66 -23.13 -1.60
C ASN A 260 -2.06 -22.50 -0.32
N LEU A 261 -2.60 -22.89 0.84
CA LEU A 261 -2.33 -22.27 2.13
C LEU A 261 -0.82 -22.22 2.48
N ASP A 262 -0.07 -23.28 2.19
CA ASP A 262 1.37 -23.31 2.50
C ASP A 262 2.19 -22.34 1.66
N ALA A 263 1.83 -22.16 0.38
CA ALA A 263 2.45 -21.16 -0.47
C ALA A 263 2.03 -19.74 -0.05
N ALA A 264 0.78 -19.56 0.35
CA ALA A 264 0.26 -18.29 0.87
C ALA A 264 1.01 -17.86 2.14
N LYS A 265 1.22 -18.75 3.10
CA LYS A 265 2.01 -18.49 4.31
C LYS A 265 3.45 -18.08 3.97
N LYS A 266 4.10 -18.80 3.06
CA LYS A 266 5.46 -18.46 2.59
C LYS A 266 5.51 -17.08 1.93
N PHE A 267 4.46 -16.69 1.21
CA PHE A 267 4.40 -15.38 0.58
C PHE A 267 4.19 -14.26 1.63
N VAL A 268 3.37 -14.49 2.66
CA VAL A 268 3.25 -13.56 3.80
C VAL A 268 4.61 -13.38 4.49
N ASP A 269 5.31 -14.49 4.80
CA ASP A 269 6.64 -14.42 5.43
C ASP A 269 7.64 -13.67 4.54
N PHE A 270 7.62 -13.91 3.23
CA PHE A 270 8.44 -13.19 2.26
C PHE A 270 8.16 -11.67 2.29
N MET A 271 6.88 -11.27 2.24
CA MET A 271 6.51 -9.84 2.26
C MET A 271 6.90 -9.13 3.56
N LEU A 272 7.02 -9.85 4.68
CA LEU A 272 7.48 -9.31 5.96
C LEU A 272 9.02 -9.34 6.10
N SER A 273 9.75 -9.92 5.16
CA SER A 273 11.20 -9.94 5.15
C SER A 273 11.80 -8.57 4.81
N ALA A 274 13.02 -8.29 5.30
CA ALA A 274 13.75 -7.09 4.93
C ALA A 274 13.97 -7.01 3.41
N GLU A 275 14.30 -8.14 2.75
CA GLU A 275 14.57 -8.20 1.30
C GLU A 275 13.37 -7.72 0.47
N ALA A 276 12.16 -8.20 0.78
CA ALA A 276 10.95 -7.80 0.04
C ALA A 276 10.60 -6.33 0.26
N GLN A 277 10.72 -5.85 1.49
CA GLN A 277 10.41 -4.46 1.83
C GLN A 277 11.46 -3.48 1.31
N GLU A 278 12.74 -3.85 1.26
CA GLU A 278 13.80 -3.07 0.60
C GLU A 278 13.57 -2.99 -0.91
N LEU A 279 13.20 -4.12 -1.56
CA LEU A 279 12.86 -4.12 -2.97
C LEU A 279 11.69 -3.17 -3.25
N MET A 280 10.61 -3.28 -2.50
CA MET A 280 9.43 -2.41 -2.65
C MET A 280 9.79 -0.95 -2.43
N SER A 281 10.51 -0.64 -1.35
CA SER A 281 10.98 0.73 -1.07
C SER A 281 11.86 1.28 -2.19
N SER A 282 12.70 0.46 -2.83
CA SER A 282 13.56 0.89 -3.93
C SER A 282 12.77 1.27 -5.19
N ILE A 283 11.55 0.75 -5.37
CA ILE A 283 10.68 1.02 -6.52
C ILE A 283 9.76 2.20 -6.26
N ASP A 284 9.13 2.25 -5.09
CA ASP A 284 8.05 3.20 -4.78
C ASP A 284 8.30 4.08 -3.56
N PHE A 285 9.50 4.07 -2.99
CA PHE A 285 9.88 4.91 -1.84
C PHE A 285 9.02 4.70 -0.59
N THR A 286 8.26 3.61 -0.53
CA THR A 286 7.49 3.23 0.66
C THR A 286 8.39 3.01 1.86
N ILE A 287 7.84 3.23 3.05
CA ILE A 287 8.59 3.11 4.31
C ILE A 287 8.40 1.69 4.84
N PRO A 288 9.49 0.89 4.97
CA PRO A 288 9.41 -0.46 5.52
C PRO A 288 8.87 -0.46 6.96
N VAL A 289 8.05 -1.46 7.31
CA VAL A 289 7.66 -1.71 8.71
C VAL A 289 8.67 -2.60 9.44
N ASN A 290 9.42 -3.44 8.72
CA ASN A 290 10.48 -4.27 9.28
C ASN A 290 11.69 -3.38 9.63
N PRO A 291 12.12 -3.31 10.91
CA PRO A 291 13.21 -2.43 11.33
C PRO A 291 14.57 -2.83 10.73
N ASP A 292 14.73 -4.06 10.24
CA ASP A 292 15.95 -4.53 9.60
C ASP A 292 16.03 -4.11 8.11
N ALA A 293 14.91 -3.65 7.53
CA ALA A 293 14.85 -3.22 6.15
C ALA A 293 15.29 -1.76 5.99
N LYS A 294 16.07 -1.50 4.95
CA LYS A 294 16.51 -0.14 4.61
C LYS A 294 15.51 0.49 3.63
N GLY A 295 15.00 1.65 4.00
CA GLY A 295 14.22 2.48 3.06
C GLY A 295 15.08 3.00 1.89
N ALA A 296 14.43 3.37 0.79
CA ALA A 296 15.10 4.01 -0.35
C ALA A 296 15.84 5.29 0.08
N LYS A 297 16.90 5.62 -0.66
CA LYS A 297 17.65 6.87 -0.42
C LYS A 297 16.73 8.08 -0.61
N GLY A 298 16.51 8.84 0.45
CA GLY A 298 15.63 10.01 0.44
C GLY A 298 14.24 9.76 1.03
N SER A 299 13.87 8.51 1.34
CA SER A 299 12.67 8.23 2.13
C SER A 299 12.85 8.68 3.59
N ILE A 300 11.77 9.14 4.20
CA ILE A 300 11.77 9.56 5.62
C ILE A 300 11.50 8.30 6.46
N PRO A 301 12.42 7.88 7.36
CA PRO A 301 12.17 6.71 8.20
C PRO A 301 11.06 6.99 9.23
N VAL A 302 10.29 5.97 9.58
CA VAL A 302 9.17 6.07 10.53
C VAL A 302 9.57 6.74 11.84
N SER A 303 10.80 6.48 12.33
CA SER A 303 11.31 7.07 13.57
C SER A 303 11.47 8.59 13.56
N LYS A 304 11.36 9.22 12.37
CA LYS A 304 11.39 10.69 12.20
C LYS A 304 10.01 11.28 11.95
N LEU A 305 8.98 10.47 11.90
CA LEU A 305 7.61 10.92 11.70
C LEU A 305 6.96 11.18 13.06
N ASP A 306 6.29 12.30 13.19
CA ASP A 306 5.40 12.61 14.31
C ASP A 306 3.98 12.18 13.90
N LEU A 307 3.61 10.95 14.30
CA LEU A 307 2.35 10.33 13.92
C LEU A 307 1.31 10.50 15.02
N ILE A 308 0.06 10.81 14.64
CA ILE A 308 -1.07 10.72 15.56
C ILE A 308 -1.36 9.26 15.93
N ASP A 309 -2.00 9.05 17.07
CA ASP A 309 -2.62 7.76 17.42
C ASP A 309 -3.91 7.59 16.58
N TYR A 310 -3.75 7.00 15.39
CA TYR A 310 -4.81 6.91 14.40
C TYR A 310 -5.77 5.75 14.70
N ASP A 311 -6.99 6.08 15.09
CA ASP A 311 -8.07 5.12 15.28
C ASP A 311 -8.71 4.74 13.94
N VAL A 312 -8.18 3.66 13.34
CA VAL A 312 -8.65 3.10 12.07
C VAL A 312 -10.09 2.57 12.18
N ALA A 313 -10.46 2.01 13.34
CA ALA A 313 -11.80 1.44 13.54
C ALA A 313 -12.86 2.54 13.54
N LYS A 314 -12.60 3.64 14.26
CA LYS A 314 -13.42 4.85 14.25
C LYS A 314 -13.53 5.45 12.85
N ALA A 315 -12.42 5.54 12.12
CA ALA A 315 -12.42 6.03 10.75
C ALA A 315 -13.28 5.16 9.82
N ALA A 316 -13.23 3.84 9.96
CA ALA A 316 -14.05 2.93 9.18
C ALA A 316 -15.55 3.07 9.51
N GLU A 317 -15.90 3.21 10.79
CA GLU A 317 -17.27 3.38 11.25
C GLU A 317 -17.90 4.71 10.75
N GLN A 318 -17.14 5.79 10.81
CA GLN A 318 -17.61 7.13 10.46
C GLN A 318 -17.58 7.43 8.95
N LYS A 319 -17.12 6.51 8.11
CA LYS A 319 -16.82 6.79 6.70
C LYS A 319 -18.02 7.40 5.95
N GLU A 320 -19.17 6.79 6.01
CA GLU A 320 -20.38 7.25 5.28
C GLU A 320 -20.83 8.64 5.74
N SER A 321 -20.88 8.87 7.05
CA SER A 321 -21.32 10.15 7.62
C SER A 321 -20.35 11.28 7.28
N VAL A 322 -19.04 11.02 7.36
CA VAL A 322 -17.99 11.98 7.03
C VAL A 322 -18.02 12.35 5.54
N LEU A 323 -18.14 11.35 4.64
CA LEU A 323 -18.19 11.60 3.20
C LEU A 323 -19.49 12.33 2.79
N SER A 324 -20.61 12.02 3.43
CA SER A 324 -21.87 12.74 3.23
C SER A 324 -21.73 14.20 3.67
N LYS A 325 -21.16 14.45 4.86
CA LYS A 325 -20.93 15.81 5.36
C LYS A 325 -19.96 16.60 4.47
N TRP A 326 -18.91 15.96 3.95
CA TRP A 326 -18.01 16.56 2.96
C TRP A 326 -18.78 17.01 1.72
N SER A 327 -19.54 16.10 1.09
CA SER A 327 -20.29 16.38 -0.14
C SER A 327 -21.32 17.49 -0.01
N LEU A 328 -21.88 17.70 1.18
CA LEU A 328 -22.85 18.76 1.45
C LEU A 328 -22.20 20.13 1.65
N ASN A 329 -20.96 20.19 2.15
CA ASN A 329 -20.33 21.43 2.59
C ASN A 329 -19.16 21.89 1.73
N VAL A 330 -18.55 20.99 0.94
CA VAL A 330 -17.44 21.30 0.03
C VAL A 330 -17.92 21.11 -1.41
N LYS A 331 -17.93 22.19 -2.17
CA LYS A 331 -18.38 22.23 -3.57
C LYS A 331 -17.21 22.53 -4.50
#